data_9e7ff4171408c2c8e9fe8d12a5539804
#
_entry.id   9e7ff4171408c2c8e9fe8d12a5539804
#
_cell.length_a   1.000
_cell.length_b   1.000
_cell.length_c   1.000
_cell.angle_alpha   90.00
_cell.angle_beta   90.00
_cell.angle_gamma   90.00
#
_symmetry.space_group_name_H-M   'P 1'
#
loop_
_entity.id
_entity.type
_entity.pdbx_description
1 polymer ?
#
loop_
_entity_poly.entity_id
_entity_poly.type
_entity_poly.pdbx_seq_one_letter_code
_entity_poly.pdbx_strand_id
1 'polypeptide(L)'
;EIPVFCYEPKLGNPVGACRMCLVEIEGIPKLQTGCSTPVKDGMVVHTQSPRAKTAQEAVVEFLLINHPLDCPVCDKGGECPLQDISFGWGPGTSRFVEPKRHFVKPLQLSPSIAIDRERCILCYRCVRFSQEISEDYQLVLLERGAHSYVSTFDGTPYVAPFSGNIIELCPVGALTSRNYRFRARPWDVEDAGSVCTLCPAQCNVTLTVRDERVLRVLARENPEVDDGWLCDRGRFAYPKLGEGRIVEPLLRDGGELRPVSWERALAEAATRLTRAGSATGALAGGGATSEEGFLLARLLREGLGSPHLDSRLAGSLPLELHRALAEPALQAKVSDLEFAHAVLVLECNPIEDAPILDLRLRKGVRRHGLRLIHAHASQLFEETQARELAQQLKQAGEEIVVLWGERLAAGAEGTRAVQALLDLAASLGIAEIDGAGLLEIPAQANGRGLREAGVLPNAGPGLSQLDKDGRDARAIADGLIGGELSCLYLLGADPLGGASKLDRPLWEQALESATTLIGHASFLTDAIRQHADVVFPAGAYPEKEGTIVHPDGRIQRLRPAVAQLGQARAEWSVIVSLAHRVGLDLEVLTGGMASQQLFDAVPRYVGLTLEQIGGKGVRPHEREVAVAS
;
A
#
# COMPACT_ATOMS: atom_id res chain seq x y z
N GLU A 1 8.06 -19.08 28.58
CA GLU A 1 7.74 -19.09 27.16
C GLU A 1 7.48 -20.54 26.70
N ILE A 2 6.52 -20.73 25.80
CA ILE A 2 6.22 -22.03 25.18
C ILE A 2 6.69 -21.98 23.73
N PRO A 3 7.66 -22.83 23.31
CA PRO A 3 8.17 -22.82 21.94
C PRO A 3 7.13 -23.35 20.96
N VAL A 4 7.07 -22.78 19.74
CA VAL A 4 6.06 -23.14 18.74
C VAL A 4 6.56 -22.89 17.31
N PHE A 5 6.13 -23.74 16.34
CA PHE A 5 6.39 -23.54 14.92
C PHE A 5 5.12 -23.42 14.08
N CYS A 6 4.15 -24.34 14.24
CA CYS A 6 2.99 -24.39 13.33
C CYS A 6 1.92 -23.33 13.66
N TYR A 7 1.86 -22.87 14.90
CA TYR A 7 0.90 -21.84 15.31
C TYR A 7 1.37 -20.47 14.85
N GLU A 8 0.48 -19.78 14.18
CA GLU A 8 0.60 -18.40 13.74
C GLU A 8 -0.77 -17.74 13.91
N PRO A 9 -0.92 -16.76 14.83
CA PRO A 9 -2.22 -16.16 15.15
C PRO A 9 -2.96 -15.62 13.92
N LYS A 10 -2.23 -15.04 12.97
CA LYS A 10 -2.80 -14.49 11.73
C LYS A 10 -3.50 -15.53 10.86
N LEU A 11 -3.07 -16.79 10.93
CA LEU A 11 -3.72 -17.90 10.22
C LEU A 11 -4.97 -18.43 10.92
N GLY A 12 -5.29 -17.94 12.13
CA GLY A 12 -6.46 -18.35 12.90
C GLY A 12 -6.20 -19.57 13.77
N ASN A 13 -7.17 -20.51 13.84
CA ASN A 13 -7.14 -21.60 14.80
C ASN A 13 -5.86 -22.44 14.72
N PRO A 14 -5.27 -22.82 15.87
CA PRO A 14 -4.09 -23.66 15.91
C PRO A 14 -4.40 -25.10 15.44
N VAL A 15 -3.44 -25.73 14.78
CA VAL A 15 -3.59 -27.11 14.24
C VAL A 15 -2.82 -28.16 15.03
N GLY A 16 -1.96 -27.79 16.00
CA GLY A 16 -1.20 -28.70 16.84
C GLY A 16 -0.26 -29.65 16.08
N ALA A 17 0.17 -29.30 14.85
CA ALA A 17 0.89 -30.21 13.95
C ALA A 17 2.36 -30.45 14.35
N CYS A 18 3.10 -29.42 14.75
CA CYS A 18 4.53 -29.51 15.02
C CYS A 18 4.88 -30.15 16.37
N ARG A 19 3.96 -30.18 17.32
CA ARG A 19 4.13 -30.70 18.69
C ARG A 19 5.19 -30.01 19.54
N MET A 20 5.76 -28.92 19.09
CA MET A 20 6.82 -28.20 19.83
C MET A 20 6.30 -27.62 21.16
N CYS A 21 5.03 -27.21 21.19
CA CYS A 21 4.39 -26.56 22.35
C CYS A 21 3.83 -27.54 23.41
N LEU A 22 4.39 -28.75 23.54
CA LEU A 22 3.94 -29.72 24.53
C LEU A 22 4.16 -29.21 25.95
N VAL A 23 3.11 -29.31 26.78
CA VAL A 23 3.08 -28.94 28.19
C VAL A 23 2.47 -30.06 29.02
N GLU A 24 2.79 -30.11 30.30
CA GLU A 24 2.18 -31.04 31.27
C GLU A 24 1.04 -30.32 31.99
N ILE A 25 -0.13 -31.01 32.08
CA ILE A 25 -1.32 -30.47 32.76
C ILE A 25 -1.67 -31.44 33.86
N GLU A 26 -1.84 -30.94 35.09
CA GLU A 26 -2.22 -31.77 36.23
C GLU A 26 -3.55 -32.49 35.95
N GLY A 27 -3.62 -33.75 36.33
CA GLY A 27 -4.79 -34.59 36.08
C GLY A 27 -4.94 -35.14 34.66
N ILE A 28 -4.07 -34.75 33.71
CA ILE A 28 -4.07 -35.27 32.35
C ILE A 28 -2.81 -36.16 32.12
N PRO A 29 -2.95 -37.49 31.91
CA PRO A 29 -1.81 -38.38 31.82
C PRO A 29 -0.86 -38.15 30.64
N LYS A 30 -1.37 -37.58 29.54
CA LYS A 30 -0.58 -37.31 28.31
C LYS A 30 -0.26 -35.82 28.22
N LEU A 31 0.95 -35.47 27.75
CA LEU A 31 1.31 -34.13 27.40
C LEU A 31 0.35 -33.56 26.36
N GLN A 32 -0.03 -32.30 26.50
CA GLN A 32 -0.95 -31.61 25.64
C GLN A 32 -0.24 -30.50 24.84
N THR A 33 -0.80 -30.14 23.69
CA THR A 33 -0.30 -29.01 22.89
C THR A 33 -0.81 -27.71 23.47
N GLY A 34 0.08 -26.86 23.98
CA GLY A 34 -0.29 -25.56 24.57
C GLY A 34 -1.01 -24.62 23.59
N CYS A 35 -0.73 -24.72 22.28
CA CYS A 35 -1.38 -23.86 21.27
C CYS A 35 -2.85 -24.23 20.99
N SER A 36 -3.29 -25.47 21.20
CA SER A 36 -4.63 -25.97 20.80
C SER A 36 -5.46 -26.55 21.93
N THR A 37 -4.95 -26.57 23.17
CA THR A 37 -5.70 -27.06 24.31
C THR A 37 -6.47 -25.90 24.96
N PRO A 38 -7.82 -25.97 25.02
CA PRO A 38 -8.63 -24.97 25.70
C PRO A 38 -8.29 -24.89 27.18
N VAL A 39 -8.20 -23.68 27.71
CA VAL A 39 -8.02 -23.45 29.15
C VAL A 39 -9.34 -23.65 29.91
N LYS A 40 -9.24 -24.08 31.17
CA LYS A 40 -10.35 -24.25 32.09
C LYS A 40 -9.99 -23.68 33.46
N ASP A 41 -10.98 -23.25 34.20
CA ASP A 41 -10.79 -22.78 35.58
C ASP A 41 -10.16 -23.88 36.45
N GLY A 42 -9.18 -23.50 37.26
CA GLY A 42 -8.44 -24.43 38.12
C GLY A 42 -7.41 -25.29 37.40
N MET A 43 -7.18 -25.10 36.10
CA MET A 43 -6.16 -25.86 35.37
C MET A 43 -4.75 -25.40 35.82
N VAL A 44 -3.92 -26.39 36.21
CA VAL A 44 -2.50 -26.17 36.53
C VAL A 44 -1.64 -26.69 35.39
N VAL A 45 -0.86 -25.81 34.79
CA VAL A 45 -0.04 -26.09 33.59
C VAL A 45 1.43 -25.93 33.91
N HIS A 46 2.22 -26.95 33.71
CA HIS A 46 3.68 -26.97 33.88
C HIS A 46 4.36 -26.94 32.53
N THR A 47 4.95 -25.77 32.20
CA THR A 47 5.65 -25.55 30.91
C THR A 47 7.11 -25.95 30.94
N GLN A 48 7.67 -26.18 32.13
CA GLN A 48 9.10 -26.46 32.38
C GLN A 48 9.31 -27.76 33.17
N SER A 49 8.30 -28.63 33.28
CA SER A 49 8.50 -29.92 33.93
C SER A 49 9.55 -30.77 33.19
N PRO A 50 10.26 -31.67 33.89
CA PRO A 50 11.24 -32.56 33.24
C PRO A 50 10.63 -33.32 32.06
N ARG A 51 9.38 -33.73 32.20
CA ARG A 51 8.64 -34.45 31.16
C ARG A 51 8.34 -33.57 29.94
N ALA A 52 7.94 -32.33 30.14
CA ALA A 52 7.73 -31.35 29.05
C ALA A 52 9.04 -31.04 28.33
N LYS A 53 10.13 -30.79 29.06
CA LYS A 53 11.46 -30.53 28.49
C LYS A 53 11.96 -31.69 27.64
N THR A 54 11.94 -32.93 28.18
CA THR A 54 12.36 -34.11 27.41
C THR A 54 11.53 -34.29 26.12
N ALA A 55 10.23 -34.01 26.16
CA ALA A 55 9.39 -34.10 24.98
C ALA A 55 9.73 -33.00 23.95
N GLN A 56 9.99 -31.76 24.40
CA GLN A 56 10.40 -30.66 23.52
C GLN A 56 11.76 -30.92 22.87
N GLU A 57 12.73 -31.43 23.63
CA GLU A 57 14.04 -31.88 23.11
C GLU A 57 13.89 -32.94 22.03
N ALA A 58 13.04 -33.95 22.28
CA ALA A 58 12.76 -35.02 21.31
C ALA A 58 12.10 -34.47 20.03
N VAL A 59 11.19 -33.50 20.15
CA VAL A 59 10.58 -32.86 18.96
C VAL A 59 11.61 -32.11 18.14
N VAL A 60 12.50 -31.33 18.78
CA VAL A 60 13.61 -30.67 18.06
C VAL A 60 14.50 -31.68 17.36
N GLU A 61 14.86 -32.77 18.04
CA GLU A 61 15.65 -33.85 17.45
C GLU A 61 14.97 -34.42 16.19
N PHE A 62 13.66 -34.73 16.24
CA PHE A 62 12.90 -35.20 15.08
C PHE A 62 12.88 -34.19 13.93
N LEU A 63 12.75 -32.89 14.20
CA LEU A 63 12.79 -31.85 13.17
C LEU A 63 14.18 -31.74 12.51
N LEU A 64 15.25 -32.00 13.27
CA LEU A 64 16.64 -31.90 12.80
C LEU A 64 17.15 -33.15 12.10
N ILE A 65 16.52 -34.34 12.26
CA ILE A 65 16.98 -35.59 11.66
C ILE A 65 17.27 -35.46 10.17
N ASN A 66 16.35 -34.91 9.39
CA ASN A 66 16.51 -34.73 7.95
C ASN A 66 16.81 -33.27 7.56
N HIS A 67 16.84 -32.33 8.52
CA HIS A 67 17.15 -30.94 8.23
C HIS A 67 18.63 -30.80 7.81
N PRO A 68 18.94 -30.21 6.63
CA PRO A 68 20.31 -30.14 6.14
C PRO A 68 21.17 -29.18 6.98
N LEU A 69 22.50 -29.37 6.96
CA LEU A 69 23.47 -28.49 7.61
C LEU A 69 23.75 -27.24 6.74
N ASP A 70 22.70 -26.61 6.26
CA ASP A 70 22.74 -25.53 5.27
C ASP A 70 22.79 -24.13 5.90
N CYS A 71 22.81 -23.96 7.23
CA CYS A 71 22.75 -22.65 7.86
C CYS A 71 23.72 -21.60 7.25
N PRO A 72 24.97 -21.95 6.93
CA PRO A 72 25.91 -21.01 6.29
C PRO A 72 25.49 -20.55 4.90
N VAL A 73 24.68 -21.33 4.18
CA VAL A 73 24.19 -21.04 2.82
C VAL A 73 22.67 -20.88 2.75
N CYS A 74 22.01 -20.78 3.91
CA CYS A 74 20.56 -20.59 4.01
C CYS A 74 20.23 -19.11 4.26
N ASP A 75 19.38 -18.50 3.41
CA ASP A 75 18.99 -17.10 3.59
C ASP A 75 18.24 -16.80 4.88
N LYS A 76 17.65 -17.80 5.53
CA LYS A 76 17.01 -17.65 6.85
C LYS A 76 18.02 -17.71 8.01
N GLY A 77 19.30 -18.01 7.74
CA GLY A 77 20.34 -18.05 8.77
C GLY A 77 20.53 -16.72 9.47
N GLY A 78 20.38 -16.71 10.81
CA GLY A 78 20.41 -15.51 11.65
C GLY A 78 19.04 -14.89 11.96
N GLU A 79 17.98 -15.28 11.22
CA GLU A 79 16.58 -14.89 11.50
C GLU A 79 15.66 -16.13 11.49
N CYS A 80 16.17 -17.27 11.95
CA CYS A 80 15.53 -18.58 11.81
C CYS A 80 14.96 -19.08 13.13
N PRO A 81 13.63 -19.14 13.31
CA PRO A 81 13.01 -19.72 14.52
C PRO A 81 13.49 -21.13 14.85
N LEU A 82 13.86 -21.95 13.85
CA LEU A 82 14.40 -23.29 14.13
C LEU A 82 15.77 -23.21 14.79
N GLN A 83 16.64 -22.28 14.39
CA GLN A 83 17.94 -22.06 15.07
C GLN A 83 17.71 -21.63 16.52
N ASP A 84 16.86 -20.64 16.76
CA ASP A 84 16.60 -20.09 18.09
C ASP A 84 15.98 -21.13 19.03
N ILE A 85 14.98 -21.87 18.54
CA ILE A 85 14.32 -22.92 19.32
C ILE A 85 15.27 -24.12 19.54
N SER A 86 16.10 -24.48 18.55
CA SER A 86 17.08 -25.54 18.72
C SER A 86 18.13 -25.19 19.79
N PHE A 87 18.52 -23.91 19.86
CA PHE A 87 19.44 -23.43 20.88
C PHE A 87 18.81 -23.40 22.29
N GLY A 88 17.55 -22.94 22.39
CA GLY A 88 16.87 -22.77 23.68
C GLY A 88 16.24 -24.03 24.25
N TRP A 89 15.81 -24.98 23.40
CA TRP A 89 15.02 -26.17 23.80
C TRP A 89 15.50 -27.46 23.18
N GLY A 90 16.54 -27.45 22.37
CA GLY A 90 17.07 -28.69 21.74
C GLY A 90 18.15 -29.35 22.54
N PRO A 91 18.45 -30.65 22.25
CA PRO A 91 19.63 -31.32 22.80
C PRO A 91 20.92 -30.71 22.23
N GLY A 92 21.96 -30.59 23.04
CA GLY A 92 23.25 -30.04 22.61
C GLY A 92 24.03 -30.91 21.61
N THR A 93 23.62 -32.16 21.40
CA THR A 93 24.29 -33.13 20.52
C THR A 93 23.30 -33.93 19.70
N SER A 94 23.70 -34.32 18.49
CA SER A 94 22.90 -35.18 17.63
C SER A 94 23.31 -36.67 17.84
N ARG A 95 22.30 -37.52 17.95
CA ARG A 95 22.46 -39.01 17.98
C ARG A 95 22.26 -39.64 16.60
N PHE A 96 21.85 -38.84 15.60
CA PHE A 96 21.52 -39.33 14.27
C PHE A 96 22.78 -39.54 13.43
N VAL A 97 22.98 -40.76 12.98
CA VAL A 97 24.16 -41.23 12.22
C VAL A 97 23.84 -41.65 10.79
N GLU A 98 22.54 -41.77 10.47
CA GLU A 98 22.08 -42.17 9.14
C GLU A 98 22.17 -41.02 8.13
N PRO A 99 22.26 -41.29 6.83
CA PRO A 99 22.25 -40.24 5.80
C PRO A 99 20.91 -39.49 5.81
N LYS A 100 21.00 -38.15 5.72
CA LYS A 100 19.83 -37.29 5.60
C LYS A 100 19.21 -37.46 4.21
N ARG A 101 17.91 -37.19 4.11
CA ARG A 101 17.20 -37.16 2.81
C ARG A 101 17.73 -36.06 1.91
N HIS A 102 17.75 -36.37 0.62
CA HIS A 102 18.11 -35.41 -0.42
C HIS A 102 16.96 -35.22 -1.40
N PHE A 103 16.72 -33.97 -1.75
CA PHE A 103 15.82 -33.53 -2.81
C PHE A 103 16.60 -32.69 -3.81
N VAL A 104 16.07 -32.58 -5.02
CA VAL A 104 16.58 -31.59 -5.97
C VAL A 104 16.34 -30.18 -5.41
N LYS A 105 17.38 -29.36 -5.36
CA LYS A 105 17.31 -28.00 -4.82
C LYS A 105 18.23 -27.03 -5.54
N PRO A 106 17.83 -25.70 -5.58
CA PRO A 106 16.51 -25.22 -5.24
C PRO A 106 15.50 -25.51 -6.35
N LEU A 107 14.26 -25.74 -5.99
CA LEU A 107 13.17 -25.78 -6.96
C LEU A 107 12.58 -24.37 -7.10
N GLN A 108 12.28 -23.99 -8.32
CA GLN A 108 11.56 -22.77 -8.62
C GLN A 108 10.07 -23.00 -8.36
N LEU A 109 9.54 -22.48 -7.25
CA LEU A 109 8.11 -22.54 -6.95
C LEU A 109 7.32 -21.53 -7.78
N SER A 110 7.91 -20.34 -8.00
CA SER A 110 7.38 -19.28 -8.87
C SER A 110 8.51 -18.43 -9.43
N PRO A 111 8.23 -17.46 -10.31
CA PRO A 111 9.24 -16.49 -10.75
C PRO A 111 9.93 -15.75 -9.60
N SER A 112 9.22 -15.52 -8.47
CA SER A 112 9.70 -14.76 -7.32
C SER A 112 10.09 -15.61 -6.11
N ILE A 113 9.68 -16.89 -6.03
CA ILE A 113 9.82 -17.75 -4.85
C ILE A 113 10.58 -19.04 -5.20
N ALA A 114 11.59 -19.35 -4.41
CA ALA A 114 12.28 -20.63 -4.45
C ALA A 114 11.84 -21.49 -3.25
N ILE A 115 11.75 -22.81 -3.45
CA ILE A 115 11.50 -23.78 -2.40
C ILE A 115 12.68 -24.75 -2.27
N ASP A 116 13.11 -24.99 -1.03
CA ASP A 116 14.06 -26.02 -0.65
C ASP A 116 13.35 -27.03 0.26
N ARG A 117 13.00 -28.17 -0.31
CA ARG A 117 12.20 -29.19 0.39
C ARG A 117 12.95 -29.85 1.54
N GLU A 118 14.28 -29.91 1.48
CA GLU A 118 15.09 -30.47 2.57
C GLU A 118 15.00 -29.65 3.85
N ARG A 119 14.83 -28.32 3.72
CA ARG A 119 14.70 -27.40 4.85
C ARG A 119 13.29 -27.34 5.43
N CYS A 120 12.31 -27.92 4.73
CA CYS A 120 10.91 -27.86 5.15
C CYS A 120 10.67 -28.74 6.39
N ILE A 121 10.08 -28.15 7.45
CA ILE A 121 9.69 -28.84 8.69
C ILE A 121 8.21 -29.24 8.70
N LEU A 122 7.52 -29.15 7.59
CA LEU A 122 6.10 -29.52 7.43
C LEU A 122 5.16 -28.88 8.47
N CYS A 123 5.36 -27.59 8.75
CA CYS A 123 4.55 -26.83 9.71
C CYS A 123 3.18 -26.40 9.16
N TYR A 124 2.94 -26.55 7.87
CA TYR A 124 1.71 -26.20 7.13
C TYR A 124 1.36 -24.70 7.06
N ARG A 125 2.13 -23.78 7.61
CA ARG A 125 1.81 -22.35 7.58
C ARG A 125 1.54 -21.83 6.15
N CYS A 126 2.38 -22.21 5.17
CA CYS A 126 2.23 -21.78 3.77
C CYS A 126 0.99 -22.37 3.09
N VAL A 127 0.68 -23.65 3.33
CA VAL A 127 -0.52 -24.31 2.81
C VAL A 127 -1.77 -23.69 3.42
N ARG A 128 -1.78 -23.45 4.72
CA ARG A 128 -2.87 -22.78 5.41
C ARG A 128 -3.08 -21.35 4.93
N PHE A 129 -2.00 -20.62 4.65
CA PHE A 129 -2.10 -19.28 4.07
C PHE A 129 -2.84 -19.32 2.72
N SER A 130 -2.43 -20.24 1.82
CA SER A 130 -3.08 -20.42 0.52
C SER A 130 -4.57 -20.78 0.64
N GLN A 131 -4.94 -21.57 1.67
CA GLN A 131 -6.31 -22.06 1.88
C GLN A 131 -7.18 -21.11 2.72
N GLU A 132 -6.62 -20.57 3.82
CA GLU A 132 -7.39 -19.85 4.83
C GLU A 132 -7.33 -18.33 4.73
N ILE A 133 -6.33 -17.76 4.02
CA ILE A 133 -6.14 -16.30 3.92
C ILE A 133 -6.29 -15.84 2.48
N SER A 134 -5.45 -16.35 1.58
CA SER A 134 -5.43 -15.98 0.17
C SER A 134 -6.57 -16.63 -0.63
N GLU A 135 -7.06 -17.78 -0.17
CA GLU A 135 -8.12 -18.58 -0.80
C GLU A 135 -7.82 -18.90 -2.27
N ASP A 136 -6.54 -18.97 -2.62
CA ASP A 136 -6.09 -19.38 -3.95
C ASP A 136 -6.00 -20.91 -4.12
N TYR A 137 -5.89 -21.65 -3.02
CA TYR A 137 -5.84 -23.12 -2.94
C TYR A 137 -4.75 -23.76 -3.81
N GLN A 138 -3.74 -23.00 -4.23
CA GLN A 138 -2.69 -23.52 -5.12
C GLN A 138 -1.64 -24.34 -4.41
N LEU A 139 -1.33 -24.01 -3.13
CA LEU A 139 -0.39 -24.80 -2.33
C LEU A 139 -1.08 -25.94 -1.60
N VAL A 140 -0.55 -27.12 -1.79
CA VAL A 140 -1.06 -28.34 -1.18
C VAL A 140 0.06 -29.18 -0.57
N LEU A 141 -0.32 -30.11 0.31
CA LEU A 141 0.56 -31.16 0.76
C LEU A 141 0.36 -32.37 -0.16
N LEU A 142 1.42 -32.78 -0.82
CA LEU A 142 1.45 -33.98 -1.64
C LEU A 142 2.05 -35.16 -0.85
N GLU A 143 1.71 -36.36 -1.24
CA GLU A 143 2.12 -37.63 -0.62
C GLU A 143 1.66 -37.72 0.85
N ARG A 144 2.07 -38.81 1.54
CA ARG A 144 1.72 -39.04 2.94
C ARG A 144 2.87 -39.59 3.76
N GLY A 145 2.78 -39.42 5.07
CA GLY A 145 3.76 -39.92 6.03
C GLY A 145 5.13 -39.31 5.77
N ALA A 146 6.13 -40.19 5.73
CA ALA A 146 7.52 -39.78 5.56
C ALA A 146 7.82 -39.15 4.20
N HIS A 147 6.98 -39.35 3.19
CA HIS A 147 7.16 -38.81 1.84
C HIS A 147 6.45 -37.44 1.61
N SER A 148 5.71 -36.98 2.59
CA SER A 148 4.97 -35.71 2.46
C SER A 148 5.87 -34.53 2.13
N TYR A 149 5.41 -33.67 1.20
CA TYR A 149 6.08 -32.41 0.84
C TYR A 149 5.08 -31.36 0.35
N VAL A 150 5.45 -30.11 0.47
CA VAL A 150 4.67 -28.97 -0.03
C VAL A 150 4.98 -28.73 -1.50
N SER A 151 3.95 -28.57 -2.32
CA SER A 151 4.05 -28.20 -3.75
C SER A 151 2.72 -27.61 -4.22
N THR A 152 2.71 -27.16 -5.47
CA THR A 152 1.48 -26.93 -6.24
C THR A 152 0.98 -28.26 -6.81
N PHE A 153 -0.32 -28.34 -7.07
CA PHE A 153 -0.89 -29.44 -7.82
C PHE A 153 -0.36 -29.40 -9.27
N ASP A 154 -0.07 -30.53 -9.86
CA ASP A 154 0.50 -30.67 -11.21
C ASP A 154 1.83 -29.93 -11.49
N GLY A 155 2.52 -29.43 -10.45
CA GLY A 155 3.81 -28.74 -10.60
C GLY A 155 3.72 -27.39 -11.31
N THR A 156 2.53 -26.80 -11.44
CA THR A 156 2.34 -25.45 -11.97
C THR A 156 3.01 -24.41 -11.07
N PRO A 157 3.52 -23.28 -11.62
CA PRO A 157 4.08 -22.22 -10.78
C PRO A 157 3.04 -21.65 -9.80
N TYR A 158 3.44 -21.41 -8.55
CA TYR A 158 2.60 -20.71 -7.57
C TYR A 158 2.54 -19.22 -7.89
N VAL A 159 1.49 -18.80 -8.56
CA VAL A 159 1.25 -17.40 -8.93
C VAL A 159 -0.10 -16.96 -8.38
N ALA A 160 -0.06 -16.13 -7.35
CA ALA A 160 -1.25 -15.57 -6.71
C ALA A 160 -0.90 -14.16 -6.19
N PRO A 161 -1.89 -13.25 -6.06
CA PRO A 161 -1.64 -11.84 -5.70
C PRO A 161 -0.93 -11.64 -4.35
N PHE A 162 -0.92 -12.65 -3.48
CA PHE A 162 -0.36 -12.58 -2.13
C PHE A 162 0.69 -13.66 -1.86
N SER A 163 1.18 -14.32 -2.90
CA SER A 163 2.04 -15.51 -2.79
C SER A 163 3.30 -15.27 -1.96
N GLY A 164 3.87 -14.08 -2.00
CA GLY A 164 5.09 -13.72 -1.28
C GLY A 164 5.00 -13.77 0.24
N ASN A 165 3.80 -13.73 0.83
CA ASN A 165 3.64 -13.80 2.29
C ASN A 165 4.11 -15.14 2.88
N ILE A 166 4.12 -16.22 2.09
CA ILE A 166 4.61 -17.51 2.56
C ILE A 166 6.10 -17.51 2.90
N ILE A 167 6.88 -16.56 2.35
CA ILE A 167 8.31 -16.41 2.66
C ILE A 167 8.49 -15.96 4.11
N GLU A 168 7.70 -14.97 4.55
CA GLU A 168 7.74 -14.48 5.93
C GLU A 168 7.13 -15.48 6.90
N LEU A 169 6.01 -16.10 6.54
CA LEU A 169 5.35 -17.12 7.34
C LEU A 169 6.19 -18.37 7.57
N CYS A 170 7.09 -18.69 6.63
CA CYS A 170 7.93 -19.88 6.74
C CYS A 170 8.95 -19.72 7.88
N PRO A 171 8.88 -20.57 8.95
CA PRO A 171 9.78 -20.43 10.09
C PRO A 171 11.20 -20.92 9.82
N VAL A 172 11.46 -21.40 8.60
CA VAL A 172 12.78 -21.92 8.17
C VAL A 172 13.12 -21.43 6.76
N GLY A 173 14.32 -21.70 6.27
CA GLY A 173 14.76 -21.32 4.95
C GLY A 173 14.25 -22.20 3.81
N ALA A 174 13.09 -22.86 3.97
CA ALA A 174 12.48 -23.67 2.93
C ALA A 174 11.88 -22.82 1.81
N LEU A 175 11.27 -21.68 2.14
CA LEU A 175 10.72 -20.72 1.18
C LEU A 175 11.52 -19.43 1.24
N THR A 176 12.05 -18.99 0.10
CA THR A 176 12.94 -17.82 0.02
C THR A 176 12.62 -16.97 -1.19
N SER A 177 12.86 -15.65 -1.08
CA SER A 177 12.73 -14.73 -2.21
C SER A 177 13.90 -14.93 -3.18
N ARG A 178 13.60 -15.14 -4.46
CA ARG A 178 14.64 -15.27 -5.50
C ARG A 178 15.44 -13.99 -5.70
N ASN A 179 14.80 -12.83 -5.52
CA ASN A 179 15.45 -11.53 -5.69
C ASN A 179 16.39 -11.20 -4.52
N TYR A 180 16.07 -11.66 -3.30
CA TYR A 180 16.88 -11.42 -2.10
C TYR A 180 17.93 -12.52 -1.85
N ARG A 181 17.70 -13.72 -2.34
CA ARG A 181 18.52 -14.90 -2.08
C ARG A 181 20.01 -14.62 -2.25
N PHE A 182 20.82 -14.92 -1.23
CA PHE A 182 22.28 -14.75 -1.17
C PHE A 182 22.79 -13.30 -1.27
N ARG A 183 21.93 -12.31 -0.98
CA ARG A 183 22.32 -10.89 -1.07
C ARG A 183 22.92 -10.36 0.23
N ALA A 184 22.38 -10.73 1.38
CA ALA A 184 22.81 -10.22 2.68
C ALA A 184 22.44 -11.16 3.82
N ARG A 185 23.01 -10.91 5.00
CA ARG A 185 22.64 -11.51 6.28
C ARG A 185 21.89 -10.49 7.14
N PRO A 186 21.09 -10.94 8.15
CA PRO A 186 20.35 -10.01 9.01
C PRO A 186 21.20 -8.95 9.71
N TRP A 187 22.46 -9.25 10.01
CA TRP A 187 23.40 -8.30 10.63
C TRP A 187 24.13 -7.40 9.65
N ASP A 188 23.95 -7.59 8.34
CA ASP A 188 24.57 -6.78 7.28
C ASP A 188 23.60 -5.74 6.70
N VAL A 189 22.38 -5.67 7.22
CA VAL A 189 21.30 -4.85 6.67
C VAL A 189 20.70 -3.93 7.73
N GLU A 190 20.08 -2.86 7.26
CA GLU A 190 19.28 -1.93 8.04
C GLU A 190 17.82 -2.02 7.60
N ASP A 191 16.90 -1.88 8.57
CA ASP A 191 15.47 -1.91 8.30
C ASP A 191 14.84 -0.53 8.54
N ALA A 192 14.19 0.01 7.52
CA ALA A 192 13.46 1.28 7.60
C ALA A 192 11.96 1.05 7.42
N GLY A 193 11.16 1.55 8.36
CA GLY A 193 9.70 1.51 8.26
C GLY A 193 9.18 2.64 7.36
N SER A 194 8.37 2.29 6.36
CA SER A 194 7.73 3.24 5.43
C SER A 194 6.34 2.76 5.02
N VAL A 195 5.78 3.34 3.97
CA VAL A 195 4.47 2.99 3.41
C VAL A 195 4.61 2.71 1.91
N CYS A 196 3.95 1.67 1.43
CA CYS A 196 3.92 1.33 0.01
C CYS A 196 2.99 2.29 -0.75
N THR A 197 3.47 2.94 -1.80
CA THR A 197 2.69 3.89 -2.63
C THR A 197 2.29 3.32 -3.99
N LEU A 198 2.28 2.01 -4.15
CA LEU A 198 1.96 1.38 -5.44
C LEU A 198 0.46 1.20 -5.68
N CYS A 199 -0.38 1.45 -4.68
CA CYS A 199 -1.84 1.48 -4.79
C CYS A 199 -2.46 2.19 -3.58
N PRO A 200 -3.78 2.49 -3.61
CA PRO A 200 -4.48 3.18 -2.51
C PRO A 200 -4.51 2.44 -1.18
N ALA A 201 -4.25 1.14 -1.15
CA ALA A 201 -4.20 0.39 0.10
C ALA A 201 -3.06 0.81 1.04
N GLN A 202 -2.03 1.52 0.55
CA GLN A 202 -0.97 2.15 1.33
C GLN A 202 -0.44 1.28 2.49
N CYS A 203 -0.14 0.01 2.19
CA CYS A 203 0.32 -0.97 3.19
C CYS A 203 1.58 -0.48 3.90
N ASN A 204 1.67 -0.77 5.19
CA ASN A 204 2.86 -0.53 5.98
C ASN A 204 3.94 -1.55 5.60
N VAL A 205 5.14 -1.06 5.36
CA VAL A 205 6.26 -1.90 4.91
C VAL A 205 7.53 -1.64 5.70
N THR A 206 8.36 -2.66 5.81
CA THR A 206 9.75 -2.55 6.20
C THR A 206 10.62 -2.72 4.95
N LEU A 207 11.44 -1.72 4.69
CA LEU A 207 12.42 -1.72 3.61
C LEU A 207 13.76 -2.17 4.18
N THR A 208 14.22 -3.35 3.80
CA THR A 208 15.55 -3.86 4.19
C THR A 208 16.58 -3.33 3.21
N VAL A 209 17.56 -2.58 3.71
CA VAL A 209 18.52 -1.81 2.93
C VAL A 209 19.95 -2.26 3.23
N ARG A 210 20.79 -2.23 2.21
CA ARG A 210 22.25 -2.32 2.30
C ARG A 210 22.89 -1.54 1.16
N ASP A 211 23.93 -0.78 1.46
CA ASP A 211 24.70 0.00 0.48
C ASP A 211 23.77 0.88 -0.40
N GLU A 212 22.87 1.65 0.23
CA GLU A 212 21.87 2.52 -0.43
C GLU A 212 20.98 1.79 -1.44
N ARG A 213 20.71 0.51 -1.23
CA ARG A 213 19.83 -0.29 -2.08
C ARG A 213 18.80 -1.05 -1.27
N VAL A 214 17.56 -0.98 -1.71
CA VAL A 214 16.50 -1.83 -1.17
C VAL A 214 16.72 -3.26 -1.67
N LEU A 215 16.93 -4.19 -0.73
CA LEU A 215 17.17 -5.60 -1.03
C LEU A 215 15.91 -6.46 -0.91
N ARG A 216 14.98 -6.09 -0.02
CA ARG A 216 13.66 -6.73 0.14
C ARG A 216 12.66 -5.77 0.76
N VAL A 217 11.38 -6.06 0.54
CA VAL A 217 10.24 -5.37 1.16
C VAL A 217 9.44 -6.40 1.94
N LEU A 218 9.26 -6.15 3.23
CA LEU A 218 8.52 -6.99 4.17
C LEU A 218 7.23 -6.32 4.60
N ALA A 219 6.22 -7.10 4.96
CA ALA A 219 5.03 -6.59 5.61
C ALA A 219 5.38 -6.07 7.01
N ARG A 220 4.90 -4.87 7.35
CA ARG A 220 5.01 -4.29 8.69
C ARG A 220 3.61 -4.17 9.26
N GLU A 221 3.32 -4.97 10.27
CA GLU A 221 1.98 -5.14 10.80
C GLU A 221 1.31 -3.83 11.24
N ASN A 222 0.19 -3.53 10.61
CA ASN A 222 -0.74 -2.51 11.01
C ASN A 222 -2.17 -3.05 10.92
N PRO A 223 -2.78 -3.46 12.07
CA PRO A 223 -4.14 -4.00 12.08
C PRO A 223 -5.19 -3.06 11.48
N GLU A 224 -4.94 -1.75 11.54
CA GLU A 224 -5.83 -0.71 11.01
C GLU A 224 -5.76 -0.55 9.48
N VAL A 225 -4.71 -1.08 8.82
CA VAL A 225 -4.48 -0.92 7.38
C VAL A 225 -4.42 -2.28 6.68
N ASP A 226 -3.38 -3.09 6.96
CA ASP A 226 -3.00 -4.25 6.15
C ASP A 226 -3.09 -5.60 6.88
N ASP A 227 -3.38 -5.60 8.19
CA ASP A 227 -3.44 -6.82 9.02
C ASP A 227 -2.12 -7.62 8.96
N GLY A 228 -1.01 -6.95 8.61
CA GLY A 228 0.31 -7.55 8.47
C GLY A 228 0.49 -8.40 7.22
N TRP A 229 -0.29 -8.16 6.17
CA TRP A 229 -0.15 -8.79 4.86
C TRP A 229 0.34 -7.79 3.81
N LEU A 230 1.01 -8.29 2.76
CA LEU A 230 1.49 -7.49 1.66
C LEU A 230 1.24 -8.21 0.33
N CYS A 231 0.71 -7.50 -0.66
CA CYS A 231 0.54 -8.07 -2.00
C CYS A 231 1.88 -8.24 -2.73
N ASP A 232 1.93 -9.12 -3.72
CA ASP A 232 3.14 -9.42 -4.49
C ASP A 232 3.65 -8.20 -5.28
N ARG A 233 2.75 -7.30 -5.72
CA ARG A 233 3.14 -6.03 -6.33
C ARG A 233 3.96 -5.17 -5.35
N GLY A 234 3.50 -5.00 -4.11
CA GLY A 234 4.22 -4.27 -3.06
C GLY A 234 5.55 -4.93 -2.68
N ARG A 235 5.55 -6.25 -2.62
CA ARG A 235 6.69 -7.04 -2.16
C ARG A 235 7.82 -7.16 -3.19
N PHE A 236 7.51 -7.29 -4.48
CA PHE A 236 8.48 -7.66 -5.50
C PHE A 236 8.75 -6.59 -6.56
N ALA A 237 8.11 -5.42 -6.49
CA ALA A 237 8.36 -4.34 -7.46
C ALA A 237 9.67 -3.57 -7.22
N TYR A 238 10.27 -3.67 -6.03
CA TYR A 238 11.43 -2.86 -5.64
C TYR A 238 12.64 -2.93 -6.59
N PRO A 239 12.98 -4.02 -7.29
CA PRO A 239 14.10 -4.00 -8.24
C PRO A 239 13.88 -3.01 -9.38
N LYS A 240 12.62 -2.90 -9.85
CA LYS A 240 12.25 -1.97 -10.93
C LYS A 240 12.31 -0.50 -10.51
N LEU A 241 12.29 -0.21 -9.19
CA LEU A 241 12.38 1.16 -8.68
C LEU A 241 13.77 1.79 -8.90
N GLY A 242 14.81 0.98 -9.13
CA GLY A 242 16.16 1.44 -9.43
C GLY A 242 16.52 1.44 -10.92
N GLU A 243 15.69 0.83 -11.78
CA GLU A 243 15.99 0.64 -13.21
C GLU A 243 15.29 1.71 -14.07
N GLY A 244 15.98 2.25 -15.06
CA GLY A 244 15.37 3.20 -16.01
C GLY A 244 14.96 4.54 -15.41
N ARG A 245 15.55 4.92 -14.26
CA ARG A 245 15.26 6.18 -13.53
C ARG A 245 15.82 7.40 -14.26
N ILE A 246 15.11 8.51 -14.13
CA ILE A 246 15.68 9.84 -14.42
C ILE A 246 16.58 10.19 -13.24
N VAL A 247 17.88 10.34 -13.49
CA VAL A 247 18.89 10.54 -12.45
C VAL A 247 19.48 11.95 -12.41
N GLU A 248 19.17 12.77 -13.41
CA GLU A 248 19.66 14.14 -13.56
C GLU A 248 18.63 14.99 -14.33
N PRO A 249 18.65 16.34 -14.20
CA PRO A 249 17.74 17.20 -14.95
C PRO A 249 18.02 17.15 -16.46
N LEU A 250 16.94 17.17 -17.26
CA LEU A 250 17.03 17.12 -18.71
C LEU A 250 16.35 18.34 -19.34
N LEU A 251 16.90 18.83 -20.45
CA LEU A 251 16.29 19.82 -21.33
C LEU A 251 16.20 19.28 -22.76
N ARG A 252 15.11 19.62 -23.45
CA ARG A 252 14.97 19.30 -24.88
C ARG A 252 15.81 20.27 -25.72
N ASP A 253 16.73 19.72 -26.49
CA ASP A 253 17.61 20.43 -27.41
C ASP A 253 17.70 19.65 -28.72
N GLY A 254 17.35 20.29 -29.84
CA GLY A 254 17.35 19.62 -31.13
C GLY A 254 16.41 18.42 -31.23
N GLY A 255 15.32 18.39 -30.47
CA GLY A 255 14.34 17.30 -30.43
C GLY A 255 14.65 16.19 -29.41
N GLU A 256 15.85 16.17 -28.80
CA GLU A 256 16.28 15.16 -27.84
C GLU A 256 16.35 15.72 -26.42
N LEU A 257 16.01 14.92 -25.41
CA LEU A 257 16.23 15.24 -24.00
C LEU A 257 17.71 15.01 -23.64
N ARG A 258 18.41 16.08 -23.22
CA ARG A 258 19.82 16.05 -22.86
C ARG A 258 20.05 16.47 -21.42
N PRO A 259 21.00 15.82 -20.71
CA PRO A 259 21.39 16.19 -19.37
C PRO A 259 21.89 17.62 -19.27
N VAL A 260 21.47 18.33 -18.21
CA VAL A 260 21.91 19.69 -17.90
C VAL A 260 22.11 19.88 -16.40
N SER A 261 22.76 20.98 -16.02
CA SER A 261 22.87 21.34 -14.61
C SER A 261 21.50 21.74 -14.01
N TRP A 262 21.33 21.55 -12.71
CA TRP A 262 20.15 21.98 -11.97
C TRP A 262 19.87 23.47 -12.16
N GLU A 263 20.91 24.32 -12.13
CA GLU A 263 20.75 25.76 -12.29
C GLU A 263 20.14 26.11 -13.66
N ARG A 264 20.62 25.49 -14.71
CA ARG A 264 20.10 25.69 -16.08
C ARG A 264 18.66 25.18 -16.21
N ALA A 265 18.34 24.00 -15.68
CA ALA A 265 16.99 23.44 -15.76
C ALA A 265 15.98 24.29 -14.97
N LEU A 266 16.33 24.72 -13.75
CA LEU A 266 15.49 25.57 -12.91
C LEU A 266 15.27 26.96 -13.55
N ALA A 267 16.32 27.57 -14.12
CA ALA A 267 16.22 28.87 -14.79
C ALA A 267 15.32 28.80 -16.03
N GLU A 268 15.46 27.77 -16.84
CA GLU A 268 14.62 27.55 -18.03
C GLU A 268 13.16 27.29 -17.66
N ALA A 269 12.90 26.40 -16.68
CA ALA A 269 11.55 26.15 -16.20
C ALA A 269 10.88 27.41 -15.63
N ALA A 270 11.60 28.18 -14.79
CA ALA A 270 11.08 29.41 -14.21
C ALA A 270 10.77 30.46 -15.29
N THR A 271 11.63 30.61 -16.30
CA THR A 271 11.40 31.52 -17.43
C THR A 271 10.13 31.14 -18.19
N ARG A 272 9.92 29.85 -18.48
CA ARG A 272 8.74 29.33 -19.18
C ARG A 272 7.47 29.48 -18.33
N LEU A 273 7.53 29.17 -17.04
CA LEU A 273 6.42 29.36 -16.10
C LEU A 273 6.01 30.81 -15.96
N THR A 274 6.99 31.74 -15.80
CA THR A 274 6.72 33.18 -15.73
C THR A 274 6.09 33.70 -17.02
N ARG A 275 6.54 33.22 -18.19
CA ARG A 275 5.97 33.61 -19.49
C ARG A 275 4.52 33.13 -19.64
N ALA A 276 4.22 31.88 -19.20
CA ALA A 276 2.87 31.35 -19.26
C ALA A 276 1.94 31.97 -18.20
N GLY A 277 2.46 32.20 -16.98
CA GLY A 277 1.69 32.81 -15.90
C GLY A 277 0.39 32.01 -15.63
N SER A 278 -0.75 32.73 -15.67
CA SER A 278 -2.07 32.11 -15.46
C SER A 278 -2.50 31.13 -16.55
N ALA A 279 -1.80 31.07 -17.69
CA ALA A 279 -2.04 30.07 -18.74
C ALA A 279 -1.29 28.74 -18.48
N THR A 280 -0.89 28.47 -17.24
CA THR A 280 -0.26 27.23 -16.80
C THR A 280 -1.31 26.29 -16.20
N GLY A 281 -1.39 25.05 -16.70
CA GLY A 281 -2.11 23.95 -16.06
C GLY A 281 -1.15 23.03 -15.32
N ALA A 282 -1.62 22.30 -14.30
CA ALA A 282 -0.84 21.26 -13.66
C ALA A 282 -1.66 20.02 -13.31
N LEU A 283 -1.00 18.87 -13.35
CA LEU A 283 -1.53 17.60 -12.88
C LEU A 283 -0.58 16.98 -11.86
N ALA A 284 -1.13 16.52 -10.74
CA ALA A 284 -0.38 15.74 -9.75
C ALA A 284 -0.83 14.29 -9.72
N GLY A 285 0.13 13.38 -9.82
CA GLY A 285 -0.08 11.94 -9.70
C GLY A 285 0.00 11.46 -8.25
N GLY A 286 -0.66 10.36 -7.94
CA GLY A 286 -0.75 9.81 -6.59
C GLY A 286 0.54 9.25 -5.99
N GLY A 287 1.65 9.30 -6.69
CA GLY A 287 2.98 9.08 -6.13
C GLY A 287 3.59 10.32 -5.46
N ALA A 288 2.95 11.49 -5.62
CA ALA A 288 3.32 12.71 -4.92
C ALA A 288 2.82 12.66 -3.45
N THR A 289 3.59 13.26 -2.54
CA THR A 289 3.17 13.45 -1.15
C THR A 289 2.14 14.58 -1.04
N SER A 290 1.43 14.63 0.07
CA SER A 290 0.47 15.70 0.32
C SER A 290 1.15 17.07 0.35
N GLU A 291 2.38 17.15 0.89
CA GLU A 291 3.21 18.35 0.92
C GLU A 291 3.62 18.82 -0.48
N GLU A 292 4.03 17.89 -1.33
CA GLU A 292 4.41 18.20 -2.72
C GLU A 292 3.21 18.77 -3.49
N GLY A 293 2.03 18.17 -3.33
CA GLY A 293 0.78 18.67 -3.90
C GLY A 293 0.39 20.05 -3.36
N PHE A 294 0.49 20.24 -2.05
CA PHE A 294 0.21 21.53 -1.39
C PHE A 294 1.11 22.65 -1.90
N LEU A 295 2.42 22.40 -1.96
CA LEU A 295 3.38 23.41 -2.45
C LEU A 295 3.19 23.70 -3.94
N LEU A 296 2.85 22.69 -4.75
CA LEU A 296 2.53 22.91 -6.17
C LEU A 296 1.28 23.77 -6.33
N ALA A 297 0.24 23.54 -5.52
CA ALA A 297 -0.97 24.37 -5.55
C ALA A 297 -0.67 25.84 -5.19
N ARG A 298 0.19 26.08 -4.21
CA ARG A 298 0.66 27.42 -3.85
C ARG A 298 1.48 28.06 -4.97
N LEU A 299 2.44 27.33 -5.57
CA LEU A 299 3.23 27.82 -6.70
C LEU A 299 2.31 28.30 -7.84
N LEU A 300 1.29 27.50 -8.20
CA LEU A 300 0.38 27.87 -9.28
C LEU A 300 -0.49 29.07 -8.91
N ARG A 301 -1.19 29.01 -7.79
CA ARG A 301 -2.20 30.00 -7.40
C ARG A 301 -1.59 31.31 -6.95
N GLU A 302 -0.60 31.27 -6.04
CA GLU A 302 0.04 32.43 -5.45
C GLU A 302 1.16 32.97 -6.34
N GLY A 303 1.98 32.12 -6.96
CA GLY A 303 3.14 32.49 -7.76
C GLY A 303 2.80 32.84 -9.22
N LEU A 304 1.94 32.07 -9.86
CA LEU A 304 1.62 32.23 -11.29
C LEU A 304 0.22 32.81 -11.53
N GLY A 305 -0.63 32.94 -10.51
CA GLY A 305 -2.01 33.36 -10.64
C GLY A 305 -2.90 32.38 -11.41
N SER A 306 -2.50 31.11 -11.48
CA SER A 306 -3.22 30.06 -12.19
C SER A 306 -4.03 29.18 -11.23
N PRO A 307 -5.36 29.05 -11.42
CA PRO A 307 -6.17 28.12 -10.64
C PRO A 307 -6.24 26.70 -11.25
N HIS A 308 -5.62 26.46 -12.41
CA HIS A 308 -5.79 25.26 -13.24
C HIS A 308 -4.93 24.09 -12.73
N LEU A 309 -5.47 23.32 -11.78
CA LEU A 309 -4.75 22.24 -11.09
C LEU A 309 -5.70 21.11 -10.76
N ASP A 310 -5.30 19.87 -11.05
CA ASP A 310 -6.09 18.69 -10.68
C ASP A 310 -5.21 17.49 -10.35
N SER A 311 -5.74 16.57 -9.54
CA SER A 311 -5.17 15.26 -9.23
C SER A 311 -6.05 14.10 -9.74
N ARG A 312 -7.22 14.40 -10.31
CA ARG A 312 -8.14 13.42 -10.90
C ARG A 312 -8.07 13.50 -12.42
N LEU A 313 -7.53 12.46 -13.06
CA LEU A 313 -7.42 12.44 -14.54
C LEU A 313 -8.78 12.18 -15.23
N ALA A 314 -9.74 11.59 -14.50
CA ALA A 314 -11.06 11.19 -15.03
C ALA A 314 -12.17 12.25 -14.88
N GLY A 315 -11.87 13.44 -14.35
CA GLY A 315 -12.78 14.55 -14.14
C GLY A 315 -13.05 14.88 -12.68
N SER A 316 -13.53 16.09 -12.43
CA SER A 316 -13.78 16.64 -11.09
C SER A 316 -15.27 16.57 -10.70
N LEU A 317 -15.53 16.76 -9.42
CA LEU A 317 -16.86 16.87 -8.82
C LEU A 317 -17.12 18.31 -8.36
N PRO A 318 -18.37 18.77 -8.24
CA PRO A 318 -18.73 19.97 -7.51
C PRO A 318 -18.19 19.95 -6.07
N LEU A 319 -17.80 21.12 -5.55
CA LEU A 319 -17.21 21.24 -4.20
C LEU A 319 -18.13 20.68 -3.11
N GLU A 320 -19.43 20.89 -3.24
CA GLU A 320 -20.43 20.37 -2.30
C GLU A 320 -20.40 18.84 -2.20
N LEU A 321 -20.20 18.14 -3.32
CA LEU A 321 -20.08 16.68 -3.32
C LEU A 321 -18.76 16.24 -2.72
N HIS A 322 -17.66 16.94 -2.98
CA HIS A 322 -16.39 16.65 -2.31
C HIS A 322 -16.52 16.78 -0.79
N ARG A 323 -17.20 17.82 -0.29
CA ARG A 323 -17.44 18.04 1.14
C ARG A 323 -18.35 16.98 1.71
N ALA A 324 -19.45 16.64 1.03
CA ALA A 324 -20.37 15.60 1.46
C ALA A 324 -19.68 14.22 1.57
N LEU A 325 -18.86 13.85 0.57
CA LEU A 325 -18.08 12.62 0.62
C LEU A 325 -17.00 12.63 1.72
N ALA A 326 -16.52 13.79 2.14
CA ALA A 326 -15.51 13.94 3.18
C ALA A 326 -16.10 14.07 4.60
N GLU A 327 -17.44 14.06 4.72
CA GLU A 327 -18.12 14.17 6.02
C GLU A 327 -17.70 13.03 6.96
N PRO A 328 -17.17 13.32 8.17
CA PRO A 328 -16.67 12.31 9.09
C PRO A 328 -17.66 11.21 9.43
N ALA A 329 -18.93 11.57 9.61
CA ALA A 329 -19.99 10.62 9.94
C ALA A 329 -20.28 9.59 8.83
N LEU A 330 -19.83 9.87 7.59
CA LEU A 330 -19.97 8.95 6.46
C LEU A 330 -18.73 8.08 6.23
N GLN A 331 -17.62 8.27 6.99
CA GLN A 331 -16.37 7.59 6.71
C GLN A 331 -16.26 6.23 7.40
N ALA A 332 -16.21 5.13 6.62
CA ALA A 332 -15.86 3.82 7.14
C ALA A 332 -14.36 3.70 7.43
N LYS A 333 -14.01 2.83 8.39
CA LYS A 333 -12.65 2.37 8.66
C LYS A 333 -12.36 1.13 7.80
N VAL A 334 -11.08 0.81 7.60
CA VAL A 334 -10.71 -0.45 6.93
C VAL A 334 -11.15 -1.67 7.73
N SER A 335 -11.11 -1.59 9.07
CA SER A 335 -11.62 -2.65 9.95
C SER A 335 -13.09 -2.96 9.72
N ASP A 336 -13.90 -1.96 9.39
CA ASP A 336 -15.34 -2.13 9.19
C ASP A 336 -15.66 -3.03 8.01
N LEU A 337 -14.77 -3.09 6.99
CA LEU A 337 -14.89 -4.05 5.89
C LEU A 337 -14.90 -5.52 6.35
N GLU A 338 -14.29 -5.81 7.51
CA GLU A 338 -14.22 -7.16 8.06
C GLU A 338 -15.44 -7.50 8.93
N PHE A 339 -15.96 -6.50 9.66
CA PHE A 339 -16.95 -6.70 10.70
C PHE A 339 -18.37 -6.26 10.31
N ALA A 340 -18.54 -5.54 9.19
CA ALA A 340 -19.84 -5.14 8.69
C ALA A 340 -20.77 -6.34 8.44
N HIS A 341 -22.07 -6.13 8.55
CA HIS A 341 -23.08 -7.11 8.15
C HIS A 341 -23.15 -7.28 6.63
N ALA A 342 -23.00 -6.16 5.90
CA ALA A 342 -22.90 -6.18 4.45
C ALA A 342 -21.87 -5.19 3.93
N VAL A 343 -21.19 -5.55 2.84
CA VAL A 343 -20.39 -4.62 2.03
C VAL A 343 -20.93 -4.59 0.61
N LEU A 344 -21.29 -3.39 0.16
CA LEU A 344 -21.59 -3.11 -1.24
C LEU A 344 -20.30 -2.72 -1.97
N VAL A 345 -19.90 -3.47 -2.97
CA VAL A 345 -18.79 -3.14 -3.87
C VAL A 345 -19.36 -2.46 -5.12
N LEU A 346 -18.98 -1.19 -5.32
CA LEU A 346 -19.54 -0.33 -6.34
C LEU A 346 -18.43 0.26 -7.24
N GLU A 347 -18.48 -0.01 -8.54
CA GLU A 347 -17.52 0.50 -9.54
C GLU A 347 -16.03 0.33 -9.16
N CYS A 348 -15.68 -0.76 -8.48
CA CYS A 348 -14.29 -1.12 -8.21
C CYS A 348 -14.07 -2.63 -8.28
N ASN A 349 -12.80 -3.01 -8.45
CA ASN A 349 -12.33 -4.38 -8.31
C ASN A 349 -11.27 -4.42 -7.21
N PRO A 350 -11.64 -4.72 -5.95
CA PRO A 350 -10.72 -4.61 -4.81
C PRO A 350 -9.41 -5.39 -5.00
N ILE A 351 -9.45 -6.59 -5.59
CA ILE A 351 -8.23 -7.40 -5.79
C ILE A 351 -7.23 -6.75 -6.76
N GLU A 352 -7.69 -5.93 -7.69
CA GLU A 352 -6.83 -5.23 -8.66
C GLU A 352 -6.47 -3.82 -8.16
N ASP A 353 -7.46 -3.08 -7.67
CA ASP A 353 -7.34 -1.67 -7.31
C ASP A 353 -6.62 -1.49 -5.95
N ALA A 354 -6.95 -2.33 -4.95
CA ALA A 354 -6.42 -2.27 -3.58
C ALA A 354 -6.37 -3.67 -2.92
N PRO A 355 -5.47 -4.57 -3.35
CA PRO A 355 -5.52 -6.00 -3.03
C PRO A 355 -5.68 -6.34 -1.54
N ILE A 356 -5.11 -5.55 -0.64
CA ILE A 356 -5.21 -5.82 0.81
C ILE A 356 -6.64 -5.62 1.33
N LEU A 357 -7.43 -4.71 0.74
CA LEU A 357 -8.83 -4.55 1.11
C LEU A 357 -9.66 -5.80 0.72
N ASP A 358 -9.30 -6.46 -0.39
CA ASP A 358 -9.92 -7.73 -0.77
C ASP A 358 -9.68 -8.86 0.26
N LEU A 359 -8.48 -8.91 0.86
CA LEU A 359 -8.22 -9.87 1.95
C LEU A 359 -9.10 -9.60 3.19
N ARG A 360 -9.41 -8.33 3.50
CA ARG A 360 -10.33 -7.96 4.57
C ARG A 360 -11.75 -8.44 4.26
N LEU A 361 -12.22 -8.24 3.03
CA LEU A 361 -13.53 -8.74 2.59
C LEU A 361 -13.61 -10.26 2.70
N ARG A 362 -12.63 -11.01 2.19
CA ARG A 362 -12.57 -12.47 2.30
C ARG A 362 -12.58 -12.93 3.76
N LYS A 363 -11.82 -12.27 4.62
CA LYS A 363 -11.80 -12.55 6.06
C LYS A 363 -13.16 -12.33 6.70
N GLY A 364 -13.85 -11.22 6.36
CA GLY A 364 -15.21 -10.91 6.81
C GLY A 364 -16.22 -11.98 6.37
N VAL A 365 -16.23 -12.34 5.09
CA VAL A 365 -17.12 -13.39 4.56
C VAL A 365 -16.90 -14.72 5.28
N ARG A 366 -15.65 -15.15 5.46
CA ARG A 366 -15.35 -16.46 6.02
C ARG A 366 -15.56 -16.53 7.53
N ARG A 367 -15.17 -15.49 8.28
CA ARG A 367 -15.11 -15.54 9.74
C ARG A 367 -16.29 -14.85 10.44
N HIS A 368 -16.87 -13.83 9.80
CA HIS A 368 -17.86 -12.96 10.41
C HIS A 368 -19.23 -13.01 9.74
N GLY A 369 -19.36 -13.77 8.64
CA GLY A 369 -20.64 -13.92 7.95
C GLY A 369 -21.02 -12.70 7.09
N LEU A 370 -20.03 -11.85 6.76
CA LEU A 370 -20.20 -10.69 5.90
C LEU A 370 -20.93 -11.06 4.60
N ARG A 371 -21.96 -10.31 4.26
CA ARG A 371 -22.67 -10.43 2.98
C ARG A 371 -22.05 -9.48 1.95
N LEU A 372 -21.37 -10.02 0.94
CA LEU A 372 -20.77 -9.23 -0.13
C LEU A 372 -21.76 -9.08 -1.29
N ILE A 373 -22.01 -7.83 -1.70
CA ILE A 373 -22.94 -7.47 -2.77
C ILE A 373 -22.18 -6.61 -3.79
N HIS A 374 -22.36 -6.90 -5.07
CA HIS A 374 -21.75 -6.12 -6.15
C HIS A 374 -22.84 -5.39 -6.92
N ALA A 375 -22.61 -4.12 -7.26
CA ALA A 375 -23.51 -3.33 -8.07
C ALA A 375 -22.74 -2.38 -9.00
N HIS A 376 -23.47 -1.85 -10.00
CA HIS A 376 -23.00 -0.84 -10.92
C HIS A 376 -23.76 0.48 -10.71
N ALA A 377 -23.14 1.61 -11.08
CA ALA A 377 -23.74 2.94 -10.98
C ALA A 377 -25.13 3.03 -11.63
N SER A 378 -25.33 2.33 -12.73
CA SER A 378 -26.62 2.28 -13.44
C SER A 378 -27.80 1.82 -12.57
N GLN A 379 -27.55 0.94 -11.61
CA GLN A 379 -28.57 0.44 -10.68
C GLN A 379 -29.00 1.50 -9.65
N LEU A 380 -28.16 2.51 -9.39
CA LEU A 380 -28.50 3.63 -8.52
C LEU A 380 -29.34 4.69 -9.23
N PHE A 381 -29.34 4.72 -10.57
CA PHE A 381 -30.10 5.70 -11.36
C PHE A 381 -31.58 5.38 -11.49
N GLU A 382 -31.94 4.10 -11.31
CA GLU A 382 -33.31 3.60 -11.40
C GLU A 382 -33.88 3.45 -9.98
N GLU A 383 -34.87 4.28 -9.64
CA GLU A 383 -35.43 4.34 -8.27
C GLU A 383 -35.85 2.97 -7.73
N THR A 384 -36.42 2.11 -8.58
CA THR A 384 -36.84 0.76 -8.20
C THR A 384 -35.65 -0.10 -7.83
N GLN A 385 -34.58 -0.11 -8.67
CA GLN A 385 -33.39 -0.90 -8.46
C GLN A 385 -32.60 -0.39 -7.22
N ALA A 386 -32.51 0.94 -7.04
CA ALA A 386 -31.88 1.54 -5.88
C ALA A 386 -32.61 1.15 -4.56
N ARG A 387 -33.95 1.13 -4.56
CA ARG A 387 -34.75 0.68 -3.42
C ARG A 387 -34.57 -0.82 -3.13
N GLU A 388 -34.56 -1.65 -4.17
CA GLU A 388 -34.32 -3.09 -4.04
C GLU A 388 -32.92 -3.36 -3.45
N LEU A 389 -31.89 -2.65 -3.94
CA LEU A 389 -30.54 -2.75 -3.42
C LEU A 389 -30.47 -2.31 -1.96
N ALA A 390 -31.08 -1.19 -1.60
CA ALA A 390 -31.16 -0.72 -0.19
C ALA A 390 -31.87 -1.73 0.70
N GLN A 391 -32.97 -2.33 0.23
CA GLN A 391 -33.68 -3.36 0.97
C GLN A 391 -32.85 -4.64 1.15
N GLN A 392 -32.12 -5.06 0.11
CA GLN A 392 -31.23 -6.21 0.17
C GLN A 392 -30.08 -6.01 1.19
N LEU A 393 -29.50 -4.79 1.24
CA LEU A 393 -28.48 -4.42 2.20
C LEU A 393 -29.04 -4.43 3.63
N LYS A 394 -30.18 -3.79 3.88
CA LYS A 394 -30.85 -3.77 5.20
C LYS A 394 -31.25 -5.16 5.72
N GLN A 395 -31.56 -6.10 4.83
CA GLN A 395 -31.84 -7.48 5.24
C GLN A 395 -30.62 -8.22 5.77
N ALA A 396 -29.40 -7.76 5.48
CA ALA A 396 -28.18 -8.34 6.05
C ALA A 396 -27.87 -7.82 7.45
N GLY A 397 -28.30 -6.58 7.77
CA GLY A 397 -28.09 -5.92 9.06
C GLY A 397 -27.95 -4.41 8.91
N GLU A 398 -27.58 -3.73 9.99
CA GLU A 398 -27.49 -2.27 10.03
C GLU A 398 -26.09 -1.75 9.68
N GLU A 399 -25.02 -2.46 10.09
CA GLU A 399 -23.64 -2.09 9.80
C GLU A 399 -23.33 -2.39 8.33
N ILE A 400 -23.47 -1.36 7.49
CA ILE A 400 -23.31 -1.46 6.02
C ILE A 400 -22.15 -0.57 5.60
N VAL A 401 -21.18 -1.14 4.88
CA VAL A 401 -20.10 -0.37 4.25
C VAL A 401 -20.30 -0.36 2.73
N VAL A 402 -20.20 0.82 2.11
CA VAL A 402 -20.15 0.95 0.66
C VAL A 402 -18.69 1.20 0.25
N LEU A 403 -18.08 0.18 -0.32
CA LEU A 403 -16.74 0.25 -0.91
C LEU A 403 -16.89 0.65 -2.38
N TRP A 404 -16.46 1.87 -2.73
CA TRP A 404 -16.66 2.40 -4.07
C TRP A 404 -15.37 2.90 -4.71
N GLY A 405 -15.25 2.72 -6.03
CA GLY A 405 -14.09 3.16 -6.80
C GLY A 405 -14.24 4.58 -7.34
N GLU A 406 -13.14 5.34 -7.42
CA GLU A 406 -13.12 6.69 -8.01
C GLU A 406 -13.73 6.75 -9.43
N ARG A 407 -13.77 5.61 -10.14
CA ARG A 407 -14.44 5.49 -11.45
C ARG A 407 -15.91 5.88 -11.42
N LEU A 408 -16.57 5.72 -10.27
CA LEU A 408 -17.96 6.18 -10.08
C LEU A 408 -18.11 7.68 -10.34
N ALA A 409 -17.10 8.47 -9.97
CA ALA A 409 -17.09 9.92 -10.11
C ALA A 409 -16.56 10.38 -11.48
N ALA A 410 -16.28 9.46 -12.41
CA ALA A 410 -15.67 9.78 -13.69
C ALA A 410 -16.70 10.10 -14.79
N GLY A 411 -16.28 10.94 -15.76
CA GLY A 411 -17.04 11.24 -16.97
C GLY A 411 -18.32 12.06 -16.74
N ALA A 412 -19.18 12.11 -17.74
CA ALA A 412 -20.37 12.96 -17.74
C ALA A 412 -21.42 12.60 -16.67
N GLU A 413 -21.52 11.34 -16.30
CA GLU A 413 -22.48 10.85 -15.30
C GLU A 413 -21.90 10.84 -13.86
N GLY A 414 -20.63 11.19 -13.68
CA GLY A 414 -19.94 11.09 -12.38
C GLY A 414 -20.61 11.86 -11.25
N THR A 415 -21.02 13.11 -11.51
CA THR A 415 -21.77 13.94 -10.55
C THR A 415 -23.09 13.29 -10.14
N ARG A 416 -23.85 12.76 -11.11
CA ARG A 416 -25.12 12.06 -10.87
C ARG A 416 -24.90 10.77 -10.07
N ALA A 417 -23.86 10.02 -10.39
CA ALA A 417 -23.54 8.77 -9.72
C ALA A 417 -23.15 8.98 -8.26
N VAL A 418 -22.36 10.02 -7.98
CA VAL A 418 -21.99 10.37 -6.60
C VAL A 418 -23.20 10.88 -5.82
N GLN A 419 -24.08 11.69 -6.42
CA GLN A 419 -25.32 12.10 -5.75
C GLN A 419 -26.17 10.88 -5.41
N ALA A 420 -26.35 9.95 -6.34
CA ALA A 420 -27.11 8.72 -6.10
C ALA A 420 -26.47 7.81 -5.01
N LEU A 421 -25.14 7.79 -4.91
CA LEU A 421 -24.43 7.14 -3.80
C LEU A 421 -24.76 7.79 -2.45
N LEU A 422 -24.76 9.12 -2.37
CA LEU A 422 -25.11 9.85 -1.14
C LEU A 422 -26.59 9.67 -0.76
N ASP A 423 -27.49 9.64 -1.75
CA ASP A 423 -28.91 9.34 -1.55
C ASP A 423 -29.12 7.92 -1.01
N LEU A 424 -28.37 6.95 -1.54
CA LEU A 424 -28.35 5.58 -1.01
C LEU A 424 -27.84 5.57 0.44
N ALA A 425 -26.74 6.23 0.73
CA ALA A 425 -26.18 6.33 2.08
C ALA A 425 -27.18 6.93 3.08
N ALA A 426 -27.85 8.01 2.70
CA ALA A 426 -28.92 8.63 3.49
C ALA A 426 -30.09 7.68 3.71
N SER A 427 -30.54 6.95 2.67
CA SER A 427 -31.63 5.98 2.76
C SER A 427 -31.32 4.82 3.70
N LEU A 428 -30.04 4.45 3.82
CA LEU A 428 -29.54 3.41 4.70
C LEU A 428 -29.31 3.90 6.15
N GLY A 429 -29.26 5.22 6.37
CA GLY A 429 -28.96 5.81 7.68
C GLY A 429 -27.51 5.63 8.13
N ILE A 430 -26.58 5.47 7.18
CA ILE A 430 -25.17 5.13 7.42
C ILE A 430 -24.49 6.08 8.42
N ALA A 431 -24.78 7.38 8.35
CA ALA A 431 -24.14 8.39 9.20
C ALA A 431 -24.43 8.26 10.71
N GLU A 432 -25.48 7.53 11.09
CA GLU A 432 -25.92 7.36 12.46
C GLU A 432 -25.49 6.01 13.07
N ILE A 433 -24.83 5.15 12.28
CA ILE A 433 -24.52 3.77 12.65
C ILE A 433 -23.00 3.60 12.74
N ASP A 434 -22.48 3.30 13.94
CA ASP A 434 -21.06 2.96 14.10
C ASP A 434 -20.73 1.66 13.35
N GLY A 435 -19.59 1.61 12.67
CA GLY A 435 -19.22 0.47 11.82
C GLY A 435 -19.84 0.50 10.40
N ALA A 436 -20.74 1.46 10.11
CA ALA A 436 -21.25 1.73 8.76
C ALA A 436 -20.49 2.91 8.13
N GLY A 437 -20.47 2.99 6.78
CA GLY A 437 -19.83 4.13 6.13
C GLY A 437 -19.56 3.94 4.65
N LEU A 438 -18.98 4.98 4.05
CA LEU A 438 -18.44 4.98 2.69
C LEU A 438 -16.92 4.84 2.77
N LEU A 439 -16.35 4.00 1.92
CA LEU A 439 -14.91 3.88 1.74
C LEU A 439 -14.58 4.01 0.26
N GLU A 440 -13.90 5.09 -0.12
CA GLU A 440 -13.44 5.28 -1.50
C GLU A 440 -12.17 4.48 -1.77
N ILE A 441 -12.06 3.85 -2.93
CA ILE A 441 -10.79 3.42 -3.51
C ILE A 441 -10.38 4.45 -4.56
N PRO A 442 -9.46 5.39 -4.26
CA PRO A 442 -8.94 6.32 -5.25
C PRO A 442 -8.26 5.60 -6.40
N ALA A 443 -8.20 6.22 -7.57
CA ALA A 443 -7.47 5.67 -8.72
C ALA A 443 -5.95 5.58 -8.47
N GLN A 444 -5.43 6.39 -7.56
CA GLN A 444 -4.01 6.50 -7.27
C GLN A 444 -3.74 6.50 -5.75
N ALA A 445 -2.51 6.13 -5.37
CA ALA A 445 -2.16 5.89 -3.97
C ALA A 445 -2.50 7.05 -3.03
N ASN A 446 -2.06 8.28 -3.31
CA ASN A 446 -2.33 9.46 -2.48
C ASN A 446 -3.48 10.34 -3.03
N GLY A 447 -4.44 9.77 -3.77
CA GLY A 447 -5.52 10.56 -4.38
C GLY A 447 -6.32 11.37 -3.34
N ARG A 448 -6.63 10.78 -2.18
CA ARG A 448 -7.29 11.48 -1.08
C ARG A 448 -6.43 12.60 -0.50
N GLY A 449 -5.16 12.35 -0.20
CA GLY A 449 -4.26 13.35 0.38
C GLY A 449 -4.01 14.54 -0.52
N LEU A 450 -3.90 14.32 -1.83
CA LEU A 450 -3.76 15.41 -2.80
C LEU A 450 -5.02 16.29 -2.84
N ARG A 451 -6.21 15.69 -2.80
CA ARG A 451 -7.47 16.45 -2.72
C ARG A 451 -7.57 17.26 -1.43
N GLU A 452 -7.25 16.65 -0.29
CA GLU A 452 -7.24 17.35 1.01
C GLU A 452 -6.16 18.43 1.10
N ALA A 453 -5.05 18.27 0.37
CA ALA A 453 -4.01 19.31 0.22
C ALA A 453 -4.39 20.46 -0.74
N GLY A 454 -5.56 20.38 -1.39
CA GLY A 454 -6.06 21.42 -2.30
C GLY A 454 -5.63 21.25 -3.76
N VAL A 455 -5.23 20.04 -4.18
CA VAL A 455 -4.92 19.73 -5.58
C VAL A 455 -6.21 19.38 -6.32
N LEU A 456 -7.09 20.35 -6.39
CA LEU A 456 -8.41 20.31 -7.05
C LEU A 456 -8.66 21.64 -7.79
N PRO A 457 -9.44 21.63 -8.88
CA PRO A 457 -9.74 22.85 -9.63
C PRO A 457 -10.61 23.85 -8.86
N ASN A 458 -11.45 23.36 -7.96
CA ASN A 458 -12.50 24.11 -7.28
C ASN A 458 -12.39 24.11 -5.75
N ALA A 459 -11.29 23.60 -5.21
CA ALA A 459 -11.07 23.57 -3.77
C ALA A 459 -9.62 23.86 -3.39
N GLY A 460 -9.44 24.59 -2.30
CA GLY A 460 -8.19 24.77 -1.59
C GLY A 460 -7.94 23.69 -0.54
N PRO A 461 -6.88 23.86 0.28
CA PRO A 461 -6.56 22.93 1.37
C PRO A 461 -7.77 22.74 2.30
N GLY A 462 -8.00 21.50 2.72
CA GLY A 462 -9.14 21.13 3.56
C GLY A 462 -10.50 21.31 2.88
N LEU A 463 -10.55 21.29 1.56
CA LEU A 463 -11.74 21.54 0.74
C LEU A 463 -12.33 22.95 0.99
N SER A 464 -11.46 23.94 1.23
CA SER A 464 -11.85 25.34 1.37
C SER A 464 -12.32 25.91 0.03
N GLN A 465 -13.22 26.92 0.09
CA GLN A 465 -13.69 27.63 -1.09
C GLN A 465 -12.56 28.45 -1.70
N LEU A 466 -12.43 28.42 -3.02
CA LEU A 466 -11.53 29.29 -3.77
C LEU A 466 -12.28 30.56 -4.24
N ASP A 467 -11.55 31.67 -4.42
CA ASP A 467 -12.09 32.88 -5.00
C ASP A 467 -12.43 32.70 -6.49
N LYS A 468 -11.69 31.83 -7.16
CA LYS A 468 -11.87 31.54 -8.58
C LYS A 468 -11.60 30.06 -8.83
N ASP A 469 -12.56 29.38 -9.44
CA ASP A 469 -12.41 28.00 -9.87
C ASP A 469 -11.45 27.88 -11.05
N GLY A 470 -10.69 26.79 -11.05
CA GLY A 470 -9.81 26.40 -12.12
C GLY A 470 -10.48 25.43 -13.11
N ARG A 471 -9.65 24.86 -13.95
CA ARG A 471 -10.00 23.81 -14.89
C ARG A 471 -9.62 22.46 -14.30
N ASP A 472 -10.51 21.49 -14.42
CA ASP A 472 -10.20 20.09 -14.12
C ASP A 472 -9.27 19.50 -15.20
N ALA A 473 -8.84 18.25 -15.00
CA ALA A 473 -7.89 17.58 -15.89
C ALA A 473 -8.37 17.60 -17.36
N ARG A 474 -9.65 17.35 -17.62
CA ARG A 474 -10.21 17.35 -18.96
C ARG A 474 -10.22 18.76 -19.56
N ALA A 475 -10.72 19.75 -18.82
CA ALA A 475 -10.75 21.14 -19.26
C ALA A 475 -9.33 21.75 -19.40
N ILE A 476 -8.33 21.23 -18.67
CA ILE A 476 -6.91 21.56 -18.90
C ILE A 476 -6.47 21.05 -20.29
N ALA A 477 -6.79 19.80 -20.64
CA ALA A 477 -6.47 19.26 -21.97
C ALA A 477 -7.16 20.07 -23.08
N ASP A 478 -8.46 20.34 -22.94
CA ASP A 478 -9.22 21.16 -23.90
C ASP A 478 -8.63 22.57 -24.03
N GLY A 479 -8.19 23.17 -22.90
CA GLY A 479 -7.55 24.48 -22.89
C GLY A 479 -6.17 24.54 -23.57
N LEU A 480 -5.39 23.44 -23.49
CA LEU A 480 -4.13 23.32 -24.23
C LEU A 480 -4.39 23.20 -25.74
N ILE A 481 -5.37 22.38 -26.14
CA ILE A 481 -5.77 22.22 -27.54
C ILE A 481 -6.31 23.54 -28.10
N GLY A 482 -7.11 24.27 -27.33
CA GLY A 482 -7.68 25.56 -27.72
C GLY A 482 -6.70 26.73 -27.68
N GLY A 483 -5.46 26.53 -27.16
CA GLY A 483 -4.44 27.57 -27.01
C GLY A 483 -4.71 28.56 -25.87
N GLU A 484 -5.69 28.31 -25.02
CA GLU A 484 -5.98 29.13 -23.82
C GLU A 484 -4.99 28.84 -22.68
N LEU A 485 -4.47 27.61 -22.63
CA LEU A 485 -3.34 27.25 -21.83
C LEU A 485 -2.13 26.97 -22.73
N SER A 486 -0.95 27.36 -22.27
CA SER A 486 0.31 27.23 -23.03
C SER A 486 1.36 26.37 -22.33
N CYS A 487 1.21 26.15 -21.03
CA CYS A 487 2.16 25.39 -20.22
C CYS A 487 1.44 24.31 -19.41
N LEU A 488 2.03 23.12 -19.35
CA LEU A 488 1.58 22.03 -18.49
C LEU A 488 2.71 21.58 -17.57
N TYR A 489 2.44 21.48 -16.26
CA TYR A 489 3.33 20.91 -15.26
C TYR A 489 2.82 19.54 -14.81
N LEU A 490 3.60 18.48 -14.98
CA LEU A 490 3.28 17.14 -14.55
C LEU A 490 4.12 16.75 -13.32
N LEU A 491 3.52 16.69 -12.13
CA LEU A 491 4.15 16.20 -10.91
C LEU A 491 3.82 14.72 -10.72
N GLY A 492 4.68 13.81 -11.16
CA GLY A 492 4.45 12.38 -11.05
C GLY A 492 3.18 11.87 -11.74
N ALA A 493 2.58 12.69 -12.60
CA ALA A 493 1.39 12.36 -13.37
C ALA A 493 1.77 11.86 -14.76
N ASP A 494 1.03 10.87 -15.27
CA ASP A 494 1.16 10.36 -16.63
C ASP A 494 -0.21 10.35 -17.31
N PRO A 495 -0.57 11.38 -18.08
CA PRO A 495 -1.87 11.46 -18.73
C PRO A 495 -2.05 10.42 -19.86
N LEU A 496 -0.99 9.81 -20.37
CA LEU A 496 -1.04 8.72 -21.35
C LEU A 496 -1.03 7.33 -20.71
N GLY A 497 -0.81 7.26 -19.40
CA GLY A 497 -0.74 6.02 -18.62
C GLY A 497 -2.11 5.50 -18.11
N GLY A 498 -2.05 4.41 -17.40
CA GLY A 498 -3.12 3.60 -16.77
C GLY A 498 -4.53 4.19 -16.64
N ALA A 499 -4.74 5.14 -15.74
CA ALA A 499 -6.07 5.67 -15.43
C ALA A 499 -6.68 6.56 -16.54
N SER A 500 -5.85 7.13 -17.41
CA SER A 500 -6.27 8.02 -18.50
C SER A 500 -6.48 7.32 -19.84
N LYS A 501 -6.41 5.99 -19.89
CA LYS A 501 -6.57 5.21 -21.16
C LYS A 501 -7.83 5.54 -21.96
N LEU A 502 -8.92 5.91 -21.29
CA LEU A 502 -10.17 6.26 -21.98
C LEU A 502 -10.09 7.59 -22.73
N ASP A 503 -9.29 8.52 -22.22
CA ASP A 503 -9.11 9.86 -22.78
C ASP A 503 -7.74 10.03 -23.50
N ARG A 504 -7.08 8.92 -23.82
CA ARG A 504 -5.75 8.91 -24.44
C ARG A 504 -5.67 9.79 -25.71
N PRO A 505 -6.59 9.72 -26.69
CA PRO A 505 -6.56 10.59 -27.86
C PRO A 505 -6.64 12.08 -27.53
N LEU A 506 -7.44 12.46 -26.54
CA LEU A 506 -7.55 13.85 -26.05
C LEU A 506 -6.19 14.31 -25.49
N TRP A 507 -5.56 13.48 -24.66
CA TRP A 507 -4.28 13.85 -24.05
C TRP A 507 -3.11 13.83 -25.04
N GLU A 508 -3.09 12.94 -26.04
CA GLU A 508 -2.12 12.99 -27.13
C GLU A 508 -2.19 14.32 -27.85
N GLN A 509 -3.39 14.78 -28.25
CA GLN A 509 -3.60 16.07 -28.90
C GLN A 509 -3.24 17.24 -27.98
N ALA A 510 -3.59 17.20 -26.71
CA ALA A 510 -3.28 18.25 -25.73
C ALA A 510 -1.77 18.43 -25.52
N LEU A 511 -1.04 17.30 -25.41
CA LEU A 511 0.43 17.31 -25.25
C LEU A 511 1.15 17.82 -26.50
N GLU A 512 0.64 17.50 -27.70
CA GLU A 512 1.15 18.06 -28.96
C GLU A 512 0.91 19.56 -29.09
N SER A 513 -0.20 20.06 -28.52
CA SER A 513 -0.57 21.49 -28.59
C SER A 513 0.09 22.35 -27.51
N ALA A 514 0.60 21.75 -26.44
CA ALA A 514 1.27 22.46 -25.36
C ALA A 514 2.57 23.13 -25.84
N THR A 515 2.69 24.43 -25.62
CA THR A 515 3.93 25.17 -25.95
C THR A 515 5.08 24.80 -25.02
N THR A 516 4.75 24.46 -23.77
CA THR A 516 5.72 24.04 -22.76
C THR A 516 5.16 22.88 -21.96
N LEU A 517 5.97 21.81 -21.83
CA LEU A 517 5.72 20.71 -20.91
C LEU A 517 6.87 20.56 -19.93
N ILE A 518 6.58 20.66 -18.64
CA ILE A 518 7.53 20.40 -17.56
C ILE A 518 7.17 19.08 -16.90
N GLY A 519 8.05 18.08 -17.00
CA GLY A 519 7.90 16.80 -16.36
C GLY A 519 8.72 16.72 -15.08
N HIS A 520 8.10 16.35 -13.95
CA HIS A 520 8.78 16.10 -12.68
C HIS A 520 8.43 14.67 -12.26
N ALA A 521 9.30 13.73 -12.56
CA ALA A 521 8.98 12.30 -12.48
C ALA A 521 10.21 11.42 -12.22
N SER A 522 9.96 10.22 -11.71
CA SER A 522 11.01 9.22 -11.45
C SER A 522 11.42 8.46 -12.72
N PHE A 523 10.52 8.36 -13.70
CA PHE A 523 10.72 7.59 -14.93
C PHE A 523 10.31 8.38 -16.17
N LEU A 524 10.97 8.13 -17.28
CA LEU A 524 10.58 8.69 -18.58
C LEU A 524 9.34 7.94 -19.11
N THR A 525 8.15 8.47 -18.79
CA THR A 525 6.90 8.02 -19.42
C THR A 525 6.84 8.45 -20.89
N ASP A 526 5.89 7.90 -21.65
CA ASP A 526 5.74 8.27 -23.06
C ASP A 526 5.41 9.75 -23.22
N ALA A 527 4.54 10.30 -22.35
CA ALA A 527 4.21 11.72 -22.33
C ALA A 527 5.47 12.59 -22.13
N ILE A 528 6.30 12.28 -21.15
CA ILE A 528 7.52 13.05 -20.84
C ILE A 528 8.56 12.87 -21.94
N ARG A 529 8.78 11.65 -22.39
CA ARG A 529 9.81 11.35 -23.41
C ARG A 529 9.55 12.09 -24.74
N GLN A 530 8.29 12.12 -25.16
CA GLN A 530 7.92 12.69 -26.45
C GLN A 530 7.75 14.21 -26.41
N HIS A 531 7.18 14.76 -25.33
CA HIS A 531 6.69 16.13 -25.31
C HIS A 531 7.39 17.06 -24.30
N ALA A 532 8.05 16.53 -23.23
CA ALA A 532 8.60 17.42 -22.21
C ALA A 532 9.76 18.26 -22.72
N ASP A 533 9.76 19.54 -22.39
CA ASP A 533 10.85 20.50 -22.63
C ASP A 533 11.86 20.52 -21.50
N VAL A 534 11.36 20.45 -20.27
CA VAL A 534 12.17 20.40 -19.05
C VAL A 534 11.76 19.18 -18.25
N VAL A 535 12.74 18.40 -17.77
CA VAL A 535 12.47 17.25 -16.93
C VAL A 535 13.29 17.34 -15.65
N PHE A 536 12.60 17.26 -14.51
CA PHE A 536 13.21 17.14 -13.19
C PHE A 536 13.17 15.68 -12.71
N PRO A 537 14.29 15.14 -12.24
CA PRO A 537 14.32 13.80 -11.64
C PRO A 537 13.61 13.83 -10.28
N ALA A 538 12.69 12.89 -10.06
CA ALA A 538 11.92 12.72 -8.83
C ALA A 538 12.33 11.44 -8.07
N GLY A 539 12.13 11.43 -6.75
CA GLY A 539 12.35 10.27 -5.89
C GLY A 539 11.31 9.17 -6.10
N ALA A 540 11.71 7.91 -5.95
CA ALA A 540 10.78 6.80 -5.74
C ALA A 540 10.38 6.72 -4.26
N TYR A 541 9.30 6.00 -3.91
CA TYR A 541 8.80 6.00 -2.53
C TYR A 541 9.83 5.61 -1.44
N PRO A 542 10.85 4.75 -1.69
CA PRO A 542 11.88 4.49 -0.70
C PRO A 542 12.85 5.66 -0.43
N GLU A 543 12.82 6.68 -1.29
CA GLU A 543 13.65 7.89 -1.24
C GLU A 543 12.89 9.11 -0.71
N LYS A 544 11.55 8.99 -0.54
CA LYS A 544 10.66 10.11 -0.21
C LYS A 544 10.45 10.31 1.28
N GLU A 545 10.31 11.56 1.65
CA GLU A 545 9.84 12.04 2.95
C GLU A 545 8.55 12.87 2.75
N GLY A 546 7.57 12.71 3.65
CA GLY A 546 6.32 13.45 3.63
C GLY A 546 5.16 12.61 4.13
N THR A 547 3.93 13.04 3.83
CA THR A 547 2.72 12.34 4.23
C THR A 547 1.84 11.95 3.05
N ILE A 548 1.09 10.89 3.24
CA ILE A 548 0.03 10.43 2.33
C ILE A 548 -1.21 10.12 3.16
N VAL A 549 -2.38 10.19 2.55
CA VAL A 549 -3.66 9.94 3.23
C VAL A 549 -4.32 8.69 2.67
N HIS A 550 -4.50 7.72 3.54
CA HIS A 550 -5.17 6.47 3.27
C HIS A 550 -6.67 6.69 2.96
N PRO A 551 -7.34 5.80 2.22
CA PRO A 551 -8.77 5.88 1.93
C PRO A 551 -9.68 6.16 3.13
N ASP A 552 -9.39 5.61 4.30
CA ASP A 552 -10.15 5.84 5.54
C ASP A 552 -9.84 7.17 6.26
N GLY A 553 -9.03 8.05 5.66
CA GLY A 553 -8.62 9.32 6.25
C GLY A 553 -7.40 9.26 7.17
N ARG A 554 -6.76 8.12 7.30
CA ARG A 554 -5.53 7.95 8.08
C ARG A 554 -4.36 8.63 7.38
N ILE A 555 -3.71 9.57 8.07
CA ILE A 555 -2.48 10.19 7.61
C ILE A 555 -1.32 9.26 7.95
N GLN A 556 -0.54 8.88 6.97
CA GLN A 556 0.63 8.02 7.12
C GLN A 556 1.90 8.75 6.68
N ARG A 557 3.01 8.44 7.34
CA ARG A 557 4.30 9.08 7.06
C ARG A 557 5.16 8.18 6.17
N LEU A 558 5.60 8.73 5.05
CA LEU A 558 6.72 8.20 4.26
C LEU A 558 8.04 8.59 4.93
N ARG A 559 8.93 7.63 5.04
CA ARG A 559 10.29 7.84 5.56
C ARG A 559 11.28 7.31 4.54
N PRO A 560 12.30 8.10 4.16
CA PRO A 560 13.32 7.64 3.24
C PRO A 560 14.12 6.49 3.89
N ALA A 561 14.29 5.44 3.13
CA ALA A 561 15.13 4.30 3.50
C ALA A 561 16.48 4.34 2.81
N VAL A 562 16.56 5.04 1.69
CA VAL A 562 17.75 5.23 0.88
C VAL A 562 17.85 6.69 0.45
N ALA A 563 19.05 7.14 0.11
CA ALA A 563 19.27 8.47 -0.45
C ALA A 563 18.63 8.61 -1.84
N GLN A 564 18.43 9.85 -2.26
CA GLN A 564 17.98 10.18 -3.62
C GLN A 564 18.96 9.65 -4.67
N LEU A 565 18.44 9.02 -5.71
CA LEU A 565 19.27 8.41 -6.75
C LEU A 565 19.89 9.45 -7.69
N GLY A 566 21.21 9.38 -7.88
CA GLY A 566 21.95 10.27 -8.79
C GLY A 566 21.94 11.72 -8.31
N GLN A 567 21.45 12.63 -9.16
CA GLN A 567 21.30 14.05 -8.83
C GLN A 567 19.86 14.42 -8.46
N ALA A 568 18.96 13.44 -8.29
CA ALA A 568 17.59 13.74 -7.89
C ALA A 568 17.55 14.54 -6.58
N ARG A 569 16.52 15.37 -6.43
CA ARG A 569 16.25 16.17 -5.22
C ARG A 569 14.83 15.91 -4.78
N ALA A 570 14.58 16.08 -3.49
CA ALA A 570 13.22 16.00 -2.97
C ALA A 570 12.32 16.99 -3.72
N GLU A 571 11.19 16.54 -4.20
CA GLU A 571 10.30 17.30 -5.10
C GLU A 571 9.82 18.61 -4.45
N TRP A 572 9.54 18.57 -3.14
CA TRP A 572 9.20 19.80 -2.40
C TRP A 572 10.28 20.88 -2.54
N SER A 573 11.56 20.50 -2.51
CA SER A 573 12.68 21.47 -2.61
C SER A 573 12.83 22.05 -4.02
N VAL A 574 12.51 21.28 -5.04
CA VAL A 574 12.49 21.73 -6.44
C VAL A 574 11.35 22.73 -6.65
N ILE A 575 10.15 22.43 -6.11
CA ILE A 575 8.98 23.32 -6.17
C ILE A 575 9.28 24.64 -5.45
N VAL A 576 9.88 24.60 -4.25
CA VAL A 576 10.31 25.81 -3.51
C VAL A 576 11.34 26.62 -4.30
N SER A 577 12.30 25.94 -4.94
CA SER A 577 13.30 26.60 -5.80
C SER A 577 12.68 27.29 -7.03
N LEU A 578 11.66 26.70 -7.62
CA LEU A 578 10.89 27.30 -8.72
C LEU A 578 10.05 28.48 -8.23
N ALA A 579 9.35 28.33 -7.09
CA ALA A 579 8.57 29.40 -6.47
C ALA A 579 9.42 30.65 -6.22
N HIS A 580 10.58 30.49 -5.62
CA HIS A 580 11.52 31.61 -5.38
C HIS A 580 11.94 32.29 -6.69
N ARG A 581 12.17 31.53 -7.79
CA ARG A 581 12.57 32.10 -9.09
C ARG A 581 11.43 32.83 -9.83
N VAL A 582 10.18 32.50 -9.54
CA VAL A 582 9.02 33.24 -10.08
C VAL A 582 8.58 34.36 -9.15
N GLY A 583 9.31 34.65 -8.05
CA GLY A 583 9.07 35.74 -7.14
C GLY A 583 8.17 35.43 -5.94
N LEU A 584 7.90 34.12 -5.65
CA LEU A 584 7.12 33.68 -4.49
C LEU A 584 8.05 33.04 -3.45
N ASP A 585 8.09 33.57 -2.24
CA ASP A 585 8.74 32.93 -1.11
C ASP A 585 7.73 32.05 -0.36
N LEU A 586 7.94 30.75 -0.39
CA LEU A 586 7.09 29.77 0.31
C LEU A 586 7.48 29.57 1.78
N GLU A 587 8.60 30.18 2.23
CA GLU A 587 9.11 30.07 3.61
C GLU A 587 9.34 28.63 4.08
N VAL A 588 9.77 27.73 3.18
CA VAL A 588 10.03 26.31 3.43
C VAL A 588 11.51 26.01 3.23
N LEU A 589 12.19 25.58 4.29
CA LEU A 589 13.59 25.18 4.29
C LEU A 589 13.79 23.67 4.46
N THR A 590 12.80 22.95 4.99
CA THR A 590 12.85 21.51 5.24
C THR A 590 11.52 20.84 4.92
N GLY A 591 11.54 19.52 4.66
CA GLY A 591 10.31 18.75 4.47
C GLY A 591 9.34 18.84 5.65
N GLY A 592 9.88 18.87 6.88
CA GLY A 592 9.08 19.06 8.09
C GLY A 592 8.36 20.41 8.15
N MET A 593 8.94 21.49 7.64
CA MET A 593 8.27 22.79 7.53
C MET A 593 7.15 22.74 6.48
N ALA A 594 7.34 22.02 5.37
CA ALA A 594 6.28 21.79 4.40
C ALA A 594 5.10 21.04 5.02
N SER A 595 5.37 19.99 5.80
CA SER A 595 4.34 19.24 6.54
C SER A 595 3.60 20.14 7.54
N GLN A 596 4.32 20.98 8.30
CA GLN A 596 3.69 21.87 9.27
C GLN A 596 2.76 22.89 8.59
N GLN A 597 3.20 23.51 7.48
CA GLN A 597 2.37 24.44 6.72
C GLN A 597 1.12 23.76 6.16
N LEU A 598 1.25 22.53 5.66
CA LEU A 598 0.10 21.74 5.23
C LEU A 598 -0.86 21.46 6.40
N PHE A 599 -0.34 21.06 7.56
CA PHE A 599 -1.17 20.75 8.73
C PHE A 599 -1.90 21.98 9.26
N ASP A 600 -1.28 23.14 9.23
CA ASP A 600 -1.90 24.41 9.62
C ASP A 600 -2.96 24.87 8.62
N ALA A 601 -2.78 24.54 7.32
CA ALA A 601 -3.70 24.93 6.25
C ALA A 601 -4.96 24.03 6.15
N VAL A 602 -4.89 22.78 6.63
CA VAL A 602 -6.01 21.82 6.57
C VAL A 602 -6.68 21.74 7.94
N PRO A 603 -7.93 22.23 8.12
CA PRO A 603 -8.56 22.37 9.45
C PRO A 603 -8.54 21.08 10.30
N ARG A 604 -8.76 19.92 9.68
CA ARG A 604 -8.74 18.61 10.38
C ARG A 604 -7.35 18.15 10.80
N TYR A 605 -6.26 18.78 10.32
CA TYR A 605 -4.88 18.43 10.62
C TYR A 605 -4.24 19.37 11.65
N VAL A 606 -4.90 20.48 11.96
CA VAL A 606 -4.38 21.49 12.90
C VAL A 606 -3.91 20.85 14.20
N GLY A 607 -2.68 21.19 14.58
CA GLY A 607 -2.02 20.65 15.78
C GLY A 607 -1.44 19.24 15.64
N LEU A 608 -1.46 18.61 14.45
CA LEU A 608 -0.69 17.40 14.20
C LEU A 608 0.81 17.70 14.08
N THR A 609 1.62 16.72 14.44
CA THR A 609 3.06 16.72 14.18
C THR A 609 3.49 15.40 13.54
N LEU A 610 4.60 15.41 12.82
CA LEU A 610 5.17 14.19 12.23
C LEU A 610 5.50 13.11 13.26
N GLU A 611 5.78 13.49 14.51
CA GLU A 611 6.02 12.55 15.61
C GLU A 611 4.73 11.83 16.01
N GLN A 612 3.62 12.55 16.12
CA GLN A 612 2.33 11.99 16.48
C GLN A 612 1.77 11.04 15.42
N ILE A 613 2.05 11.28 14.14
CA ILE A 613 1.71 10.37 13.06
C ILE A 613 2.42 9.02 13.25
N GLY A 614 3.65 9.05 13.78
CA GLY A 614 4.39 7.85 14.16
C GLY A 614 4.62 6.88 13.00
N GLY A 615 4.62 5.59 13.32
CA GLY A 615 4.86 4.51 12.35
C GLY A 615 3.59 3.86 11.78
N LYS A 616 2.43 4.03 12.44
CA LYS A 616 1.15 3.39 12.06
C LYS A 616 0.15 4.37 11.44
N GLY A 617 0.48 5.67 11.43
CA GLY A 617 -0.44 6.72 11.00
C GLY A 617 -1.49 7.06 12.05
N VAL A 618 -2.19 8.17 11.83
CA VAL A 618 -3.22 8.71 12.73
C VAL A 618 -4.45 9.10 11.93
N ARG A 619 -5.64 8.77 12.43
CA ARG A 619 -6.91 9.35 11.97
C ARG A 619 -7.21 10.59 12.79
N PRO A 620 -7.30 11.79 12.19
CA PRO A 620 -7.48 13.04 12.94
C PRO A 620 -8.72 13.07 13.86
N HIS A 621 -9.83 12.40 13.45
CA HIS A 621 -11.08 12.35 14.24
C HIS A 621 -10.98 11.55 15.54
N GLU A 622 -10.16 10.49 15.58
CA GLU A 622 -9.96 9.69 16.80
C GLU A 622 -9.24 10.49 17.90
N ARG A 623 -8.52 11.54 17.50
CA ARG A 623 -7.83 12.43 18.42
C ARG A 623 -8.74 13.40 19.15
N GLU A 624 -9.80 13.90 18.50
CA GLU A 624 -10.77 14.80 19.13
C GLU A 624 -11.50 14.10 20.28
N VAL A 625 -11.84 12.83 20.14
CA VAL A 625 -12.48 12.02 21.17
C VAL A 625 -11.54 11.75 22.36
N ALA A 626 -10.25 11.50 22.09
CA ALA A 626 -9.26 11.22 23.13
C ALA A 626 -8.89 12.45 23.99
N VAL A 627 -9.06 13.67 23.46
CA VAL A 627 -8.80 14.93 24.20
C VAL A 627 -10.04 15.36 24.99
N ALA A 628 -11.24 14.91 24.63
CA ALA A 628 -12.50 15.22 25.30
C ALA A 628 -12.84 14.25 26.44
N SER A 629 -12.16 13.13 26.59
CA SER A 629 -12.30 12.13 27.67
C SER A 629 -11.12 12.19 28.65
#